data_6f9377e033f74b15ff4adf2da291b522
#
_entry.id   6f9377e033f74b15ff4adf2da291b522
#
_cell.length_a   1.000
_cell.length_b   1.000
_cell.length_c   1.000
_cell.angle_alpha   90.00
_cell.angle_beta   90.00
_cell.angle_gamma   90.00
#
_symmetry.space_group_name_H-M   'P 1'
#
loop_
_entity.id
_entity.type
_entity.pdbx_description
1 polymer ?
#
loop_
_entity_poly.entity_id
_entity_poly.type
_entity_poly.pdbx_seq_one_letter_code
_entity_poly.pdbx_strand_id
1 'polypeptide(L)'
;PASSHLGSELDFFKGVTECHLYGVLIKDIIVASRLKFGSIRPYGFTTDIPIYKRFFSGGSYSVRGFGYQQIGPKDADGNPLGGDYQFEGNIELRYPIAGNLKGVVFMDTGNIYATSFSLNAYDLSYGVGTGMRYVTPIGPVGIDLAFPVIHLRPIDLSSYYFYLTIGQGF
;
A
#
# COMPACT_ATOMS: atom_id res chain seq x y z
N PRO A 1 -40.62 28.15 9.75
CA PRO A 1 -39.41 28.01 10.52
C PRO A 1 -38.49 27.09 9.74
N ALA A 2 -37.46 27.69 9.13
CA ALA A 2 -36.45 26.96 8.39
C ALA A 2 -35.51 26.28 9.40
N SER A 3 -35.59 24.97 9.52
CA SER A 3 -34.57 24.17 10.17
C SER A 3 -33.36 24.10 9.21
N SER A 4 -32.35 24.92 9.49
CA SER A 4 -31.05 24.82 8.86
C SER A 4 -30.37 23.51 9.34
N HIS A 5 -30.50 22.44 8.56
CA HIS A 5 -29.61 21.30 8.69
C HIS A 5 -28.24 21.70 8.13
N LEU A 6 -27.42 22.30 8.97
CA LEU A 6 -25.99 22.48 8.77
C LEU A 6 -25.30 21.14 9.06
N GLY A 7 -25.27 20.27 8.06
CA GLY A 7 -24.54 19.01 8.06
C GLY A 7 -24.96 18.25 6.82
N SER A 8 -24.20 18.31 5.74
CA SER A 8 -24.36 17.34 4.66
C SER A 8 -23.93 15.99 5.21
N GLU A 9 -24.93 15.18 5.66
CA GLU A 9 -24.68 13.79 6.01
C GLU A 9 -24.24 13.08 4.72
N LEU A 10 -23.01 12.60 4.73
CA LEU A 10 -22.47 11.80 3.64
C LEU A 10 -22.88 10.35 3.89
N ASP A 11 -23.74 9.86 3.04
CA ASP A 11 -24.20 8.48 3.08
C ASP A 11 -23.27 7.61 2.24
N PHE A 12 -22.41 6.84 2.89
CA PHE A 12 -21.53 5.88 2.21
C PHE A 12 -21.23 4.67 3.11
N PHE A 13 -20.97 3.55 2.46
CA PHE A 13 -20.42 2.35 3.10
C PHE A 13 -18.95 2.21 2.74
N LYS A 14 -18.07 2.09 3.73
CA LYS A 14 -16.63 1.87 3.55
C LYS A 14 -16.21 0.61 4.29
N GLY A 15 -15.66 -0.36 3.56
CA GLY A 15 -15.13 -1.59 4.10
C GLY A 15 -13.66 -1.76 3.74
N VAL A 16 -12.87 -2.30 4.67
CA VAL A 16 -11.49 -2.73 4.45
C VAL A 16 -11.32 -4.13 5.01
N THR A 17 -10.76 -5.01 4.21
CA THR A 17 -10.36 -6.35 4.65
C THR A 17 -8.86 -6.47 4.47
N GLU A 18 -8.18 -6.96 5.50
CA GLU A 18 -6.74 -7.15 5.50
C GLU A 18 -6.42 -8.53 6.07
N CYS A 19 -5.55 -9.26 5.39
CA CYS A 19 -5.11 -10.60 5.78
C CYS A 19 -3.58 -10.62 5.85
N HIS A 20 -3.04 -11.07 6.98
CA HIS A 20 -1.61 -11.23 7.19
C HIS A 20 -1.29 -12.72 7.37
N LEU A 21 -0.30 -13.22 6.63
CA LEU A 21 0.16 -14.59 6.72
C LEU A 21 1.67 -14.60 7.00
N TYR A 22 2.06 -15.39 7.98
CA TYR A 22 3.45 -15.59 8.35
C TYR A 22 3.77 -17.08 8.37
N GLY A 23 4.88 -17.45 7.77
CA GLY A 23 5.34 -18.84 7.74
C GLY A 23 6.86 -18.93 7.82
N VAL A 24 7.36 -20.01 8.43
CA VAL A 24 8.78 -20.37 8.39
C VAL A 24 8.99 -21.22 7.15
N LEU A 25 9.83 -20.74 6.22
CA LEU A 25 10.12 -21.48 5.00
C LEU A 25 11.19 -22.55 5.24
N ILE A 26 12.36 -22.15 5.74
CA ILE A 26 13.49 -23.04 6.06
C ILE A 26 14.27 -22.42 7.21
N LYS A 27 14.51 -23.17 8.29
CA LYS A 27 15.21 -22.69 9.49
C LYS A 27 14.66 -21.35 9.97
N ASP A 28 15.46 -20.28 9.86
CA ASP A 28 15.14 -18.95 10.36
C ASP A 28 14.66 -17.99 9.26
N ILE A 29 14.36 -18.51 8.06
CA ILE A 29 13.81 -17.71 6.97
C ILE A 29 12.30 -17.65 7.11
N ILE A 30 11.78 -16.45 7.27
CA ILE A 30 10.36 -16.17 7.44
C ILE A 30 9.81 -15.57 6.15
N VAL A 31 8.71 -16.12 5.66
CA VAL A 31 7.85 -15.49 4.65
C VAL A 31 6.76 -14.73 5.38
N ALA A 32 6.64 -13.46 5.09
CA ALA A 32 5.54 -12.63 5.56
C ALA A 32 4.79 -12.11 4.35
N SER A 33 3.46 -12.20 4.36
CA SER A 33 2.62 -11.66 3.29
C SER A 33 1.42 -10.91 3.85
N ARG A 34 0.97 -9.91 3.10
CA ARG A 34 -0.23 -9.13 3.37
C ARG A 34 -1.05 -9.02 2.11
N LEU A 35 -2.35 -9.19 2.23
CA LEU A 35 -3.32 -8.83 1.20
C LEU A 35 -4.31 -7.86 1.82
N LYS A 36 -4.57 -6.76 1.13
CA LYS A 36 -5.50 -5.73 1.56
C LYS A 36 -6.43 -5.38 0.41
N PHE A 37 -7.72 -5.38 0.72
CA PHE A 37 -8.77 -4.95 -0.19
C PHE A 37 -9.66 -3.93 0.52
N GLY A 38 -9.91 -2.81 -0.14
CA GLY A 38 -10.81 -1.77 0.33
C GLY A 38 -11.86 -1.45 -0.72
N SER A 39 -13.08 -1.18 -0.26
CA SER A 39 -14.15 -0.64 -1.10
C SER A 39 -14.93 0.44 -0.38
N ILE A 40 -15.33 1.46 -1.12
CA ILE A 40 -16.23 2.50 -0.63
C ILE A 40 -17.33 2.72 -1.68
N ARG A 41 -18.58 2.81 -1.23
CA ARG A 41 -19.72 3.03 -2.10
C ARG A 41 -20.65 4.08 -1.51
N PRO A 42 -21.03 5.11 -2.27
CA PRO A 42 -22.07 6.04 -1.85
C PRO A 42 -23.43 5.35 -1.89
N TYR A 43 -24.36 5.81 -1.06
CA TYR A 43 -25.77 5.46 -1.12
C TYR A 43 -26.63 6.68 -0.76
N GLY A 44 -27.96 6.51 -0.79
CA GLY A 44 -28.89 7.59 -0.44
C GLY A 44 -28.78 8.79 -1.37
N PHE A 45 -28.54 9.95 -0.81
CA PHE A 45 -28.41 11.21 -1.55
C PHE A 45 -26.96 11.54 -1.93
N THR A 46 -25.98 10.76 -1.49
CA THR A 46 -24.56 10.95 -1.83
C THR A 46 -24.30 10.34 -3.19
N THR A 47 -23.90 11.15 -4.17
CA THR A 47 -23.59 10.70 -5.53
C THR A 47 -22.09 10.53 -5.77
N ASP A 48 -21.26 11.19 -4.99
CA ASP A 48 -19.79 11.12 -5.12
C ASP A 48 -19.11 11.10 -3.75
N ILE A 49 -18.00 10.39 -3.67
CA ILE A 49 -17.21 10.28 -2.45
C ILE A 49 -16.19 11.41 -2.39
N PRO A 50 -16.19 12.25 -1.33
CA PRO A 50 -15.18 13.27 -1.16
C PRO A 50 -13.77 12.68 -1.11
N ILE A 51 -12.80 13.40 -1.68
CA ILE A 51 -11.42 12.95 -1.85
C ILE A 51 -10.78 12.49 -0.53
N TYR A 52 -11.07 13.13 0.59
CA TYR A 52 -10.52 12.79 1.92
C TYR A 52 -11.09 11.48 2.51
N LYS A 53 -12.12 10.89 1.90
CA LYS A 53 -12.69 9.58 2.28
C LYS A 53 -12.21 8.46 1.36
N ARG A 54 -11.72 8.79 0.16
CA ARG A 54 -11.26 7.81 -0.84
C ARG A 54 -10.04 7.04 -0.35
N PHE A 55 -9.72 5.97 -1.07
CA PHE A 55 -8.50 5.21 -0.85
C PHE A 55 -7.34 5.81 -1.61
N PHE A 56 -6.14 5.64 -1.04
CA PHE A 56 -4.85 6.02 -1.64
C PHE A 56 -3.86 4.89 -1.41
N SER A 57 -2.85 4.78 -2.28
CA SER A 57 -1.80 3.77 -2.20
C SER A 57 -0.45 4.33 -2.65
N GLY A 58 0.64 3.67 -2.21
CA GLY A 58 2.03 4.08 -2.40
C GLY A 58 2.68 4.57 -1.11
N GLY A 59 3.95 4.26 -0.95
CA GLY A 59 4.76 4.61 0.22
C GLY A 59 5.18 3.42 1.07
N SER A 60 5.87 3.70 2.17
CA SER A 60 6.56 2.70 3.01
C SER A 60 5.67 1.62 3.63
N TYR A 61 4.41 1.92 3.92
CA TYR A 61 3.42 1.01 4.54
C TYR A 61 2.36 0.51 3.55
N SER A 62 2.58 0.71 2.26
CA SER A 62 1.66 0.36 1.19
C SER A 62 2.41 -0.40 0.09
N VAL A 63 2.66 0.22 -1.05
CA VAL A 63 3.46 -0.32 -2.15
C VAL A 63 4.75 0.49 -2.24
N ARG A 64 5.85 -0.10 -1.81
CA ARG A 64 7.18 0.51 -1.87
C ARG A 64 7.66 0.58 -3.32
N GLY A 65 8.53 1.56 -3.62
CA GLY A 65 8.95 1.90 -5.00
C GLY A 65 8.13 3.03 -5.60
N PHE A 66 7.16 3.58 -4.85
CA PHE A 66 6.34 4.72 -5.24
C PHE A 66 6.25 5.74 -4.11
N GLY A 67 6.15 7.01 -4.46
CA GLY A 67 5.92 8.08 -3.49
C GLY A 67 4.61 7.90 -2.72
N TYR A 68 4.50 8.60 -1.58
CA TYR A 68 3.29 8.59 -0.76
C TYR A 68 2.06 8.99 -1.58
N GLN A 69 1.04 8.12 -1.59
CA GLN A 69 -0.22 8.30 -2.32
C GLN A 69 -0.07 8.45 -3.86
N GLN A 70 1.02 8.01 -4.45
CA GLN A 70 1.30 8.23 -5.87
C GLN A 70 0.79 7.12 -6.81
N ILE A 71 0.08 6.11 -6.30
CA ILE A 71 -0.53 5.04 -7.10
C ILE A 71 -2.01 5.32 -7.29
N GLY A 72 -2.49 5.15 -8.53
CA GLY A 72 -3.90 5.30 -8.91
C GLY A 72 -4.18 6.54 -9.75
N PRO A 73 -5.45 6.94 -9.86
CA PRO A 73 -5.88 8.07 -10.66
C PRO A 73 -5.27 9.39 -10.20
N LYS A 74 -4.89 10.23 -11.18
CA LYS A 74 -4.31 11.55 -10.96
C LYS A 74 -5.04 12.59 -11.79
N ASP A 75 -5.02 13.84 -11.35
CA ASP A 75 -5.48 14.98 -12.12
C ASP A 75 -4.46 15.39 -13.21
N ALA A 76 -4.79 16.46 -13.97
CA ALA A 76 -3.91 16.98 -15.02
C ALA A 76 -2.57 17.53 -14.50
N ASP A 77 -2.51 17.91 -13.24
CA ASP A 77 -1.31 18.43 -12.57
C ASP A 77 -0.50 17.33 -11.88
N GLY A 78 -0.96 16.06 -11.94
CA GLY A 78 -0.32 14.91 -11.34
C GLY A 78 -0.65 14.67 -9.87
N ASN A 79 -1.62 15.39 -9.30
CA ASN A 79 -2.05 15.18 -7.91
C ASN A 79 -2.93 13.93 -7.80
N PRO A 80 -2.77 13.14 -6.73
CA PRO A 80 -3.58 11.94 -6.53
C PRO A 80 -5.05 12.28 -6.26
N LEU A 81 -5.95 11.65 -6.99
CA LEU A 81 -7.40 11.77 -6.83
C LEU A 81 -7.98 10.70 -5.91
N GLY A 82 -7.20 9.65 -5.60
CA GLY A 82 -7.70 8.48 -4.90
C GLY A 82 -8.76 7.72 -5.69
N GLY A 83 -9.42 6.77 -5.06
CA GLY A 83 -10.48 5.99 -5.70
C GLY A 83 -11.33 5.22 -4.71
N ASP A 84 -12.35 4.59 -5.26
CA ASP A 84 -13.37 3.88 -4.49
C ASP A 84 -12.96 2.45 -4.14
N TYR A 85 -11.95 1.90 -4.82
CA TYR A 85 -11.42 0.58 -4.53
C TYR A 85 -9.90 0.62 -4.40
N GLN A 86 -9.41 -0.17 -3.44
CA GLN A 86 -7.99 -0.40 -3.16
C GLN A 86 -7.69 -1.90 -3.20
N PHE A 87 -6.61 -2.25 -3.87
CA PHE A 87 -5.99 -3.57 -3.76
C PHE A 87 -4.51 -3.40 -3.48
N GLU A 88 -3.99 -4.11 -2.48
CA GLU A 88 -2.56 -4.19 -2.17
C GLU A 88 -2.18 -5.62 -1.82
N GLY A 89 -1.02 -6.04 -2.30
CA GLY A 89 -0.38 -7.30 -1.95
C GLY A 89 1.09 -7.06 -1.65
N ASN A 90 1.58 -7.60 -0.55
CA ASN A 90 2.97 -7.50 -0.15
C ASN A 90 3.49 -8.89 0.21
N ILE A 91 4.70 -9.19 -0.18
CA ILE A 91 5.42 -10.40 0.22
C ILE A 91 6.85 -10.05 0.60
N GLU A 92 7.31 -10.55 1.74
CA GLU A 92 8.68 -10.38 2.24
C GLU A 92 9.29 -11.72 2.60
N LEU A 93 10.54 -11.89 2.22
CA LEU A 93 11.43 -12.90 2.76
C LEU A 93 12.36 -12.25 3.77
N ARG A 94 12.27 -12.66 5.02
CA ARG A 94 13.07 -12.15 6.14
C ARG A 94 14.07 -13.22 6.55
N TYR A 95 15.36 -12.87 6.60
CA TYR A 95 16.43 -13.80 6.94
C TYR A 95 17.38 -13.18 7.99
N PRO A 96 17.96 -13.98 8.89
CA PRO A 96 18.90 -13.50 9.89
C PRO A 96 20.24 -13.11 9.22
N ILE A 97 20.82 -11.99 9.66
CA ILE A 97 22.17 -11.57 9.28
C ILE A 97 23.10 -11.79 10.47
N ALA A 98 22.84 -11.10 11.58
CA ALA A 98 23.63 -11.24 12.81
C ALA A 98 22.83 -10.72 14.02
N GLY A 99 22.70 -11.51 15.07
CA GLY A 99 21.99 -11.12 16.29
C GLY A 99 20.58 -10.60 15.99
N ASN A 100 20.33 -9.35 16.33
CA ASN A 100 19.03 -8.70 16.11
C ASN A 100 18.86 -8.09 14.69
N LEU A 101 19.89 -8.18 13.85
CA LEU A 101 19.84 -7.68 12.48
C LEU A 101 19.32 -8.74 11.53
N LYS A 102 18.25 -8.39 10.80
CA LYS A 102 17.63 -9.23 9.76
C LYS A 102 17.69 -8.53 8.41
N GLY A 103 17.95 -9.29 7.36
CA GLY A 103 17.78 -8.83 5.98
C GLY A 103 16.38 -9.12 5.48
N VAL A 104 15.94 -8.33 4.52
CA VAL A 104 14.63 -8.46 3.88
C VAL A 104 14.81 -8.31 2.38
N VAL A 105 14.15 -9.16 1.61
CA VAL A 105 13.84 -8.91 0.20
C VAL A 105 12.33 -8.95 0.04
N PHE A 106 11.79 -8.08 -0.80
CA PHE A 106 10.34 -7.92 -0.90
C PHE A 106 9.86 -7.62 -2.31
N MET A 107 8.61 -7.93 -2.52
CA MET A 107 7.82 -7.52 -3.67
C MET A 107 6.46 -7.03 -3.18
N ASP A 108 6.11 -5.83 -3.60
CA ASP A 108 4.83 -5.19 -3.31
C ASP A 108 4.08 -4.97 -4.62
N THR A 109 2.77 -5.03 -4.56
CA THR A 109 1.89 -4.73 -5.69
C THR A 109 0.63 -4.05 -5.21
N GLY A 110 0.02 -3.25 -6.07
CA GLY A 110 -1.27 -2.65 -5.77
C GLY A 110 -1.75 -1.65 -6.80
N ASN A 111 -3.01 -1.29 -6.67
CA ASN A 111 -3.61 -0.21 -7.44
C ASN A 111 -4.82 0.39 -6.70
N ILE A 112 -5.17 1.60 -7.12
CA ILE A 112 -6.38 2.30 -6.74
C ILE A 112 -7.26 2.46 -7.98
N TYR A 113 -8.52 2.09 -7.89
CA TYR A 113 -9.48 2.17 -8.97
C TYR A 113 -10.53 3.22 -8.65
N ALA A 114 -10.83 4.08 -9.64
CA ALA A 114 -11.73 5.22 -9.46
C ALA A 114 -13.13 4.80 -9.05
N THR A 115 -13.82 4.02 -9.89
CA THR A 115 -15.26 3.70 -9.71
C THR A 115 -15.60 2.22 -9.90
N SER A 116 -14.74 1.43 -10.53
CA SER A 116 -14.96 0.01 -10.79
C SER A 116 -13.70 -0.79 -10.51
N PHE A 117 -13.86 -1.91 -9.83
CA PHE A 117 -12.76 -2.82 -9.55
C PHE A 117 -12.56 -3.81 -10.72
N SER A 118 -11.34 -3.86 -11.24
CA SER A 118 -10.91 -4.83 -12.24
C SER A 118 -9.50 -5.28 -11.95
N LEU A 119 -9.33 -6.51 -11.48
CA LEU A 119 -8.01 -7.06 -11.18
C LEU A 119 -7.35 -7.53 -12.48
N ASN A 120 -6.47 -6.70 -13.04
CA ASN A 120 -5.64 -7.02 -14.17
C ASN A 120 -4.17 -6.78 -13.82
N ALA A 121 -3.32 -7.78 -14.05
CA ALA A 121 -1.90 -7.69 -13.71
C ALA A 121 -1.17 -6.52 -14.40
N TYR A 122 -1.62 -6.13 -15.58
CA TYR A 122 -1.03 -5.00 -16.32
C TYR A 122 -1.40 -3.63 -15.74
N ASP A 123 -2.50 -3.56 -14.96
CA ASP A 123 -2.95 -2.32 -14.32
C ASP A 123 -2.32 -2.15 -12.93
N LEU A 124 -1.69 -3.19 -12.40
CA LEU A 124 -1.04 -3.14 -11.10
C LEU A 124 0.31 -2.44 -11.18
N SER A 125 0.59 -1.65 -10.15
CA SER A 125 1.92 -1.12 -9.85
C SER A 125 2.69 -2.16 -9.05
N TYR A 126 3.95 -2.37 -9.38
CA TYR A 126 4.84 -3.31 -8.67
C TYR A 126 6.05 -2.57 -8.13
N GLY A 127 6.45 -2.91 -6.92
CA GLY A 127 7.69 -2.46 -6.32
C GLY A 127 8.49 -3.65 -5.81
N VAL A 128 9.78 -3.67 -6.07
CA VAL A 128 10.69 -4.69 -5.57
C VAL A 128 11.84 -4.03 -4.84
N GLY A 129 12.41 -4.71 -3.88
CA GLY A 129 13.49 -4.12 -3.13
C GLY A 129 14.11 -5.02 -2.08
N THR A 130 15.05 -4.42 -1.37
CA THR A 130 15.75 -5.04 -0.26
C THR A 130 15.81 -4.08 0.92
N GLY A 131 16.00 -4.62 2.10
CA GLY A 131 16.10 -3.80 3.29
C GLY A 131 16.76 -4.52 4.45
N MET A 132 16.88 -3.80 5.53
CA MET A 132 17.37 -4.32 6.81
C MET A 132 16.40 -3.94 7.92
N ARG A 133 16.28 -4.83 8.91
CA ARG A 133 15.48 -4.64 10.11
C ARG A 133 16.34 -4.89 11.32
N TYR A 134 16.41 -3.93 12.21
CA TYR A 134 17.04 -4.11 13.51
C TYR A 134 15.94 -4.23 14.56
N VAL A 135 15.88 -5.39 15.23
CA VAL A 135 14.86 -5.66 16.25
C VAL A 135 15.27 -4.99 17.55
N THR A 136 14.49 -3.99 17.99
CA THR A 136 14.67 -3.28 19.25
C THR A 136 13.57 -3.68 20.25
N PRO A 137 13.74 -3.40 21.57
CA PRO A 137 12.69 -3.67 22.56
C PRO A 137 11.37 -2.93 22.32
N ILE A 138 11.40 -1.82 21.58
CA ILE A 138 10.21 -1.01 21.25
C ILE A 138 9.65 -1.32 19.85
N GLY A 139 10.20 -2.31 19.15
CA GLY A 139 9.81 -2.71 17.81
C GLY A 139 10.96 -2.62 16.81
N PRO A 140 10.81 -3.21 15.62
CA PRO A 140 11.84 -3.18 14.59
C PRO A 140 12.00 -1.78 14.01
N VAL A 141 13.24 -1.38 13.74
CA VAL A 141 13.59 -0.22 12.90
C VAL A 141 14.06 -0.75 11.56
N GLY A 142 13.52 -0.23 10.49
CA GLY A 142 13.76 -0.70 9.14
C GLY A 142 14.28 0.36 8.19
N ILE A 143 15.14 -0.07 7.28
CA ILE A 143 15.63 0.72 6.15
C ILE A 143 15.38 -0.10 4.89
N ASP A 144 14.69 0.48 3.92
CA ASP A 144 14.36 -0.17 2.65
C ASP A 144 14.85 0.66 1.46
N LEU A 145 15.38 -0.03 0.46
CA LEU A 145 15.63 0.49 -0.88
C LEU A 145 14.70 -0.25 -1.85
N ALA A 146 13.86 0.50 -2.53
CA ALA A 146 12.83 -0.03 -3.42
C ALA A 146 12.91 0.60 -4.81
N PHE A 147 12.59 -0.21 -5.81
CA PHE A 147 12.56 0.15 -7.23
C PHE A 147 11.15 -0.08 -7.78
N PRO A 148 10.57 0.89 -8.52
CA PRO A 148 9.31 0.67 -9.22
C PRO A 148 9.50 -0.24 -10.43
N VAL A 149 8.56 -1.15 -10.65
CA VAL A 149 8.47 -1.98 -11.85
C VAL A 149 7.19 -1.57 -12.58
N ILE A 150 7.33 -0.78 -13.64
CA ILE A 150 6.20 -0.23 -14.38
C ILE A 150 5.86 -1.16 -15.55
N HIS A 151 4.60 -1.58 -15.63
CA HIS A 151 4.08 -2.44 -16.71
C HIS A 151 4.90 -3.71 -16.96
N LEU A 152 5.41 -4.34 -15.89
CA LEU A 152 6.26 -5.54 -15.94
C LEU A 152 7.52 -5.39 -16.82
N ARG A 153 7.99 -4.15 -17.01
CA ARG A 153 9.26 -3.87 -17.70
C ARG A 153 10.46 -4.15 -16.78
N PRO A 154 11.66 -4.29 -17.35
CA PRO A 154 12.87 -4.42 -16.55
C PRO A 154 13.00 -3.30 -15.52
N ILE A 155 13.58 -3.63 -14.35
CA ILE A 155 13.77 -2.68 -13.25
C ILE A 155 14.65 -1.53 -13.73
N ASP A 156 14.15 -0.31 -13.61
CA ASP A 156 14.92 0.90 -13.84
C ASP A 156 15.67 1.28 -12.56
N LEU A 157 16.95 1.00 -12.53
CA LEU A 157 17.81 1.31 -11.37
C LEU A 157 18.08 2.81 -11.19
N SER A 158 17.72 3.66 -12.14
CA SER A 158 17.83 5.11 -12.00
C SER A 158 16.72 5.71 -11.14
N SER A 159 15.59 5.02 -11.03
CA SER A 159 14.45 5.40 -10.21
C SER A 159 14.41 4.54 -8.95
N TYR A 160 14.72 5.10 -7.80
CA TYR A 160 14.70 4.39 -6.53
C TYR A 160 14.06 5.23 -5.43
N TYR A 161 13.55 4.53 -4.41
CA TYR A 161 12.97 5.12 -3.21
C TYR A 161 13.62 4.53 -1.98
N PHE A 162 13.97 5.41 -1.06
CA PHE A 162 14.53 5.04 0.24
C PHE A 162 13.49 5.29 1.32
N TYR A 163 13.29 4.30 2.20
CA TYR A 163 12.33 4.41 3.30
C TYR A 163 13.00 4.08 4.63
N LEU A 164 12.66 4.88 5.64
CA LEU A 164 12.91 4.58 7.04
C LEU A 164 11.58 4.23 7.70
N THR A 165 11.53 3.11 8.39
CA THR A 165 10.31 2.63 9.06
C THR A 165 10.59 2.30 10.52
N ILE A 166 9.61 2.58 11.38
CA ILE A 166 9.62 2.20 12.79
C ILE A 166 8.37 1.35 13.04
N GLY A 167 8.56 0.17 13.62
CA GLY A 167 7.51 -0.82 13.77
C GLY A 167 7.47 -1.84 12.62
N GLN A 168 6.42 -2.66 12.60
CA GLN A 168 6.23 -3.63 11.51
C GLN A 168 5.89 -2.89 10.22
N GLY A 169 6.50 -3.25 9.11
CA GLY A 169 6.22 -2.66 7.79
C GLY A 169 4.80 -2.98 7.30
N PHE A 170 4.28 -4.10 7.73
CA PHE A 170 2.88 -4.51 7.62
C PHE A 170 2.62 -5.68 8.57
#